data_784b39bc720d3f57ea825808e59d7c05
#
_entry.id   784b39bc720d3f57ea825808e59d7c05
#
_cell.length_a   1.000
_cell.length_b   1.000
_cell.length_c   1.000
_cell.angle_alpha   90.00
_cell.angle_beta   90.00
_cell.angle_gamma   90.00
#
_symmetry.space_group_name_H-M   'P 1'
#
loop_
_entity.id
_entity.type
_entity.pdbx_description
1 polymer ?
#
loop_
_entity_poly.entity_id
_entity_poly.type
_entity_poly.pdbx_seq_one_letter_code
_entity_poly.pdbx_strand_id
1 'polypeptide(L)'
;MYGDSCREFLKRIENGEVLGFIDEFVQNEVFHKLMVAAVASRKRLSLPDAVSYIKRNPDILKTVPELWQACELLKSMDLEVIPGPLFGESLVLAEEFQLLATDAIHVAAMQKAGIENIASNDSDYLRVKSFRVWRPMH
;
A
#
# COMPACT_ATOMS: atom_id res chain seq x y z
N MET A 1 -17.74 6.60 -0.66
CA MET A 1 -16.48 5.97 -1.17
C MET A 1 -15.32 6.88 -0.82
N TYR A 2 -14.22 6.36 -0.31
CA TYR A 2 -13.11 7.15 0.25
C TYR A 2 -12.19 7.86 -0.78
N GLY A 3 -12.46 7.73 -2.08
CA GLY A 3 -11.56 8.17 -3.13
C GLY A 3 -11.18 9.66 -3.10
N ASP A 4 -12.12 10.53 -2.76
CA ASP A 4 -11.86 11.97 -2.75
C ASP A 4 -10.99 12.38 -1.56
N SER A 5 -11.25 11.85 -0.36
CA SER A 5 -10.42 12.15 0.81
C SER A 5 -8.99 11.57 0.67
N CYS A 6 -8.84 10.39 0.06
CA CYS A 6 -7.53 9.83 -0.24
C CYS A 6 -6.77 10.67 -1.28
N ARG A 7 -7.45 11.14 -2.31
CA ARG A 7 -6.87 12.02 -3.35
C ARG A 7 -6.41 13.35 -2.76
N GLU A 8 -7.23 13.94 -1.90
CA GLU A 8 -6.88 15.17 -1.20
C GLU A 8 -5.66 14.98 -0.28
N PHE A 9 -5.59 13.87 0.43
CA PHE A 9 -4.43 13.53 1.26
C PHE A 9 -3.14 13.41 0.43
N LEU A 10 -3.19 12.72 -0.71
CA LEU A 10 -2.04 12.60 -1.61
C LEU A 10 -1.59 13.96 -2.16
N LYS A 11 -2.54 14.85 -2.51
CA LYS A 11 -2.21 16.22 -2.93
C LYS A 11 -1.48 17.01 -1.85
N ARG A 12 -1.83 16.84 -0.59
CA ARG A 12 -1.13 17.50 0.52
C ARG A 12 0.32 17.01 0.64
N ILE A 13 0.58 15.75 0.34
CA ILE A 13 1.95 15.22 0.25
C ILE A 13 2.69 15.87 -0.92
N GLU A 14 2.08 15.89 -2.11
CA GLU A 14 2.67 16.52 -3.31
C GLU A 14 2.97 18.01 -3.12
N ASN A 15 2.13 18.72 -2.36
CA ASN A 15 2.32 20.12 -2.02
C ASN A 15 3.35 20.36 -0.90
N GLY A 16 3.92 19.31 -0.31
CA GLY A 16 4.88 19.41 0.79
C GLY A 16 4.28 19.82 2.14
N GLU A 17 2.95 19.75 2.28
CA GLU A 17 2.25 20.02 3.54
C GLU A 17 2.41 18.88 4.55
N VAL A 18 2.61 17.68 4.06
CA VAL A 18 2.78 16.44 4.84
C VAL A 18 3.93 15.65 4.25
N LEU A 19 4.83 15.14 5.09
CA LEU A 19 5.85 14.18 4.68
C LEU A 19 5.22 12.79 4.58
N GLY A 20 5.26 12.19 3.40
CA GLY A 20 4.73 10.86 3.12
C GLY A 20 5.81 9.79 3.18
N PHE A 21 5.50 8.70 3.88
CA PHE A 21 6.37 7.52 3.98
C PHE A 21 5.61 6.27 3.55
N ILE A 22 6.34 5.33 3.00
CA ILE A 22 5.81 4.04 2.52
C ILE A 22 6.89 2.97 2.71
N ASP A 23 6.52 1.73 2.89
CA ASP A 23 7.46 0.61 2.81
C ASP A 23 7.30 -0.17 1.49
N GLU A 24 8.26 -1.05 1.19
CA GLU A 24 8.22 -1.84 -0.05
C GLU A 24 7.02 -2.78 -0.13
N PHE A 25 6.47 -3.22 1.00
CA PHE A 25 5.30 -4.10 1.01
C PHE A 25 4.05 -3.36 0.54
N VAL A 26 3.87 -2.11 0.97
CA VAL A 26 2.79 -1.25 0.46
C VAL A 26 2.97 -0.99 -1.04
N GLN A 27 4.19 -0.68 -1.49
CA GLN A 27 4.46 -0.49 -2.93
C GLN A 27 4.10 -1.74 -3.73
N ASN A 28 4.53 -2.91 -3.26
CA ASN A 28 4.26 -4.18 -3.93
C ASN A 28 2.76 -4.50 -3.95
N GLU A 29 2.04 -4.22 -2.86
CA GLU A 29 0.60 -4.42 -2.78
C GLU A 29 -0.15 -3.52 -3.76
N VAL A 30 0.21 -2.25 -3.83
CA VAL A 30 -0.37 -1.30 -4.80
C VAL A 30 -0.09 -1.75 -6.22
N PHE A 31 1.16 -2.13 -6.53
CA PHE A 31 1.53 -2.65 -7.84
C PHE A 31 0.71 -3.89 -8.21
N HIS A 32 0.57 -4.85 -7.29
CA HIS A 32 -0.25 -6.03 -7.52
C HIS A 32 -1.71 -5.67 -7.81
N LYS A 33 -2.31 -4.79 -7.03
CA LYS A 33 -3.70 -4.35 -7.24
C LYS A 33 -3.88 -3.62 -8.57
N LEU A 34 -2.94 -2.77 -8.97
CA LEU A 34 -2.97 -2.11 -10.28
C LEU A 34 -2.88 -3.13 -11.43
N MET A 35 -2.00 -4.12 -11.32
CA MET A 35 -1.85 -5.19 -12.30
C MET A 35 -3.14 -5.98 -12.47
N VAL A 36 -3.72 -6.44 -11.38
CA VAL A 36 -4.96 -7.24 -11.40
C VAL A 36 -6.11 -6.40 -11.96
N ALA A 37 -6.25 -5.15 -11.53
CA ALA A 37 -7.31 -4.25 -12.00
C ALA A 37 -7.20 -3.95 -13.50
N ALA A 38 -6.00 -3.71 -14.01
CA ALA A 38 -5.77 -3.45 -15.44
C ALA A 38 -6.19 -4.64 -16.30
N VAL A 39 -5.81 -5.85 -15.89
CA VAL A 39 -6.17 -7.07 -16.62
C VAL A 39 -7.66 -7.39 -16.48
N ALA A 40 -8.24 -7.23 -15.27
CA ALA A 40 -9.67 -7.42 -15.04
C ALA A 40 -10.50 -6.51 -15.93
N SER A 41 -10.15 -5.23 -16.00
CA SER A 41 -10.81 -4.26 -16.89
C SER A 41 -10.67 -4.63 -18.36
N ARG A 42 -9.45 -4.94 -18.82
CA ARG A 42 -9.15 -5.28 -20.20
C ARG A 42 -9.90 -6.52 -20.68
N LYS A 43 -10.04 -7.51 -19.82
CA LYS A 43 -10.65 -8.82 -20.15
C LYS A 43 -12.10 -8.95 -19.65
N ARG A 44 -12.63 -7.95 -18.95
CA ARG A 44 -13.96 -7.99 -18.34
C ARG A 44 -14.13 -9.21 -17.41
N LEU A 45 -13.12 -9.40 -16.54
CA LEU A 45 -13.06 -10.49 -15.57
C LEU A 45 -13.31 -9.97 -14.15
N SER A 46 -13.67 -10.87 -13.25
CA SER A 46 -13.58 -10.61 -11.81
C SER A 46 -12.11 -10.50 -11.39
N LEU A 47 -11.82 -9.86 -10.24
CA LEU A 47 -10.44 -9.74 -9.76
C LEU A 47 -9.77 -11.11 -9.51
N PRO A 48 -10.43 -12.11 -8.87
CA PRO A 48 -9.86 -13.46 -8.72
C PRO A 48 -9.58 -14.14 -10.05
N ASP A 49 -10.48 -14.00 -11.03
CA ASP A 49 -10.31 -14.58 -12.37
C ASP A 49 -9.16 -13.92 -13.12
N ALA A 50 -8.96 -12.61 -12.94
CA ALA A 50 -7.84 -11.88 -13.53
C ALA A 50 -6.49 -12.41 -13.02
N VAL A 51 -6.36 -12.69 -11.73
CA VAL A 51 -5.14 -13.32 -11.17
C VAL A 51 -4.88 -14.67 -11.83
N SER A 52 -5.89 -15.52 -11.94
CA SER A 52 -5.80 -16.82 -12.59
C SER A 52 -5.47 -16.69 -14.09
N TYR A 53 -6.02 -15.69 -14.74
CA TYR A 53 -5.76 -15.40 -16.16
C TYR A 53 -4.30 -14.98 -16.38
N ILE A 54 -3.76 -14.06 -15.56
CA ILE A 54 -2.37 -13.61 -15.66
C ILE A 54 -1.40 -14.79 -15.53
N LYS A 55 -1.63 -15.68 -14.56
CA LYS A 55 -0.79 -16.86 -14.35
C LYS A 55 -0.74 -17.78 -15.57
N ARG A 56 -1.85 -17.92 -16.28
CA ARG A 56 -1.96 -18.77 -17.49
C ARG A 56 -1.52 -18.08 -18.77
N ASN A 57 -1.61 -16.75 -18.80
CA ASN A 57 -1.36 -15.93 -19.99
C ASN A 57 -0.50 -14.70 -19.62
N PRO A 58 0.76 -14.87 -19.20
CA PRO A 58 1.58 -13.78 -18.68
C PRO A 58 1.86 -12.67 -19.71
N ASP A 59 1.82 -13.00 -21.02
CA ASP A 59 2.02 -12.02 -22.08
C ASP A 59 0.94 -10.91 -22.11
N ILE A 60 -0.20 -11.12 -21.42
CA ILE A 60 -1.23 -10.07 -21.28
C ILE A 60 -0.64 -8.78 -20.72
N LEU A 61 0.35 -8.86 -19.83
CA LEU A 61 1.00 -7.72 -19.21
C LEU A 61 1.70 -6.78 -20.20
N LYS A 62 2.08 -7.29 -21.38
CA LYS A 62 2.63 -6.48 -22.48
C LYS A 62 1.56 -5.64 -23.19
N THR A 63 0.30 -5.96 -23.01
CA THR A 63 -0.84 -5.34 -23.73
C THR A 63 -1.63 -4.35 -22.89
N VAL A 64 -1.16 -4.03 -21.68
CA VAL A 64 -1.79 -3.09 -20.73
C VAL A 64 -0.84 -1.93 -20.41
N PRO A 65 -0.57 -1.03 -21.38
CA PRO A 65 0.38 0.07 -21.19
C PRO A 65 -0.02 1.01 -20.03
N GLU A 66 -1.32 1.15 -19.77
CA GLU A 66 -1.88 1.93 -18.65
C GLU A 66 -1.36 1.46 -17.29
N LEU A 67 -1.09 0.16 -17.11
CA LEU A 67 -0.46 -0.38 -15.90
C LEU A 67 0.92 0.22 -15.68
N TRP A 68 1.75 0.19 -16.71
CA TRP A 68 3.14 0.65 -16.62
C TRP A 68 3.22 2.16 -16.43
N GLN A 69 2.32 2.91 -17.08
CA GLN A 69 2.18 4.34 -16.85
C GLN A 69 1.80 4.66 -15.39
N ALA A 70 0.86 3.91 -14.82
CA ALA A 70 0.49 4.05 -13.40
C ALA A 70 1.66 3.71 -12.46
N CYS A 71 2.46 2.69 -12.79
CA CYS A 71 3.66 2.34 -12.01
C CYS A 71 4.73 3.43 -12.06
N GLU A 72 4.96 4.07 -13.22
CA GLU A 72 5.87 5.20 -13.32
C GLU A 72 5.36 6.40 -12.52
N LEU A 73 4.07 6.67 -12.51
CA LEU A 73 3.47 7.69 -11.65
C LEU A 73 3.68 7.38 -10.18
N LEU A 74 3.47 6.13 -9.75
CA LEU A 74 3.72 5.69 -8.38
C LEU A 74 5.18 5.92 -7.96
N LYS A 75 6.15 5.63 -8.85
CA LYS A 75 7.56 5.90 -8.61
C LYS A 75 7.88 7.40 -8.46
N SER A 76 7.16 8.25 -9.17
CA SER A 76 7.38 9.70 -9.17
C SER A 76 6.71 10.42 -8.00
N MET A 77 5.88 9.73 -7.20
CA MET A 77 5.25 10.33 -6.02
C MET A 77 6.32 10.70 -4.99
N ASP A 78 6.11 11.84 -4.33
CA ASP A 78 7.01 12.35 -3.28
C ASP A 78 6.79 11.60 -1.96
N LEU A 79 7.14 10.29 -1.97
CA LEU A 79 7.04 9.37 -0.85
C LEU A 79 8.43 8.82 -0.52
N GLU A 80 8.83 8.92 0.74
CA GLU A 80 10.04 8.25 1.21
C GLU A 80 9.79 6.77 1.47
N VAL A 81 10.64 5.91 0.93
CA VAL A 81 10.57 4.46 1.16
C VAL A 81 11.40 4.09 2.39
N ILE A 82 10.75 3.51 3.40
CA ILE A 82 11.41 3.04 4.61
C ILE A 82 12.13 1.72 4.29
N PRO A 83 13.47 1.65 4.44
CA PRO A 83 14.22 0.46 4.08
C PRO A 83 14.09 -0.68 5.09
N GLY A 84 14.21 -1.94 4.62
CA GLY A 84 14.38 -3.13 5.45
C GLY A 84 15.83 -3.29 6.00
N PRO A 85 16.12 -4.42 6.66
CA PRO A 85 15.20 -5.51 6.96
C PRO A 85 14.22 -5.19 8.10
N LEU A 86 13.01 -5.79 8.06
CA LEU A 86 11.93 -5.54 9.03
C LEU A 86 11.37 -6.84 9.64
N PHE A 87 11.79 -7.98 9.13
CA PHE A 87 11.20 -9.28 9.49
C PHE A 87 11.39 -9.62 10.98
N GLY A 88 12.57 -9.42 11.52
CA GLY A 88 12.84 -9.75 12.94
C GLY A 88 11.95 -8.98 13.90
N GLU A 89 11.85 -7.67 13.71
CA GLU A 89 11.00 -6.79 14.51
C GLU A 89 9.52 -7.11 14.32
N SER A 90 9.12 -7.45 13.11
CA SER A 90 7.71 -7.77 12.81
C SER A 90 7.21 -9.01 13.55
N LEU A 91 8.06 -10.00 13.80
CA LEU A 91 7.70 -11.18 14.60
C LEU A 91 7.29 -10.80 16.02
N VAL A 92 8.09 -9.96 16.65
CA VAL A 92 7.82 -9.47 18.02
C VAL A 92 6.53 -8.65 18.06
N LEU A 93 6.35 -7.75 17.11
CA LEU A 93 5.18 -6.87 17.04
C LEU A 93 3.89 -7.62 16.72
N ALA A 94 3.96 -8.65 15.87
CA ALA A 94 2.82 -9.51 15.57
C ALA A 94 2.32 -10.22 16.82
N GLU A 95 3.21 -10.74 17.65
CA GLU A 95 2.87 -11.39 18.92
C GLU A 95 2.36 -10.38 19.95
N GLU A 96 3.05 -9.25 20.12
CA GLU A 96 2.72 -8.22 21.11
C GLU A 96 1.34 -7.59 20.87
N PHE A 97 1.03 -7.23 19.62
CA PHE A 97 -0.19 -6.51 19.26
C PHE A 97 -1.24 -7.35 18.54
N GLN A 98 -1.02 -8.67 18.39
CA GLN A 98 -1.89 -9.60 17.66
C GLN A 98 -2.20 -9.11 16.25
N LEU A 99 -1.15 -8.72 15.52
CA LEU A 99 -1.23 -8.22 14.14
C LEU A 99 -1.03 -9.35 13.13
N LEU A 100 -1.64 -9.20 11.97
CA LEU A 100 -1.30 -10.02 10.81
C LEU A 100 0.13 -9.69 10.34
N ALA A 101 0.76 -10.65 9.65
CA ALA A 101 2.17 -10.56 9.27
C ALA A 101 2.51 -9.26 8.51
N THR A 102 1.68 -8.87 7.54
CA THR A 102 1.90 -7.65 6.76
C THR A 102 1.72 -6.39 7.60
N ASP A 103 0.70 -6.35 8.46
CA ASP A 103 0.46 -5.20 9.35
C ASP A 103 1.61 -5.03 10.35
N ALA A 104 2.15 -6.14 10.86
CA ALA A 104 3.31 -6.13 11.75
C ALA A 104 4.56 -5.56 11.06
N ILE A 105 4.76 -5.82 9.75
CA ILE A 105 5.85 -5.22 8.98
C ILE A 105 5.67 -3.71 8.84
N HIS A 106 4.45 -3.23 8.59
CA HIS A 106 4.18 -1.79 8.52
C HIS A 106 4.45 -1.10 9.87
N VAL A 107 4.06 -1.73 10.99
CA VAL A 107 4.36 -1.22 12.33
C VAL A 107 5.87 -1.21 12.59
N ALA A 108 6.60 -2.26 12.20
CA ALA A 108 8.06 -2.30 12.32
C ALA A 108 8.74 -1.19 11.50
N ALA A 109 8.28 -0.94 10.27
CA ALA A 109 8.77 0.14 9.44
C ALA A 109 8.57 1.51 10.09
N MET A 110 7.36 1.76 10.63
CA MET A 110 7.03 3.01 11.30
C MET A 110 7.88 3.23 12.55
N GLN A 111 8.05 2.22 13.40
CA GLN A 111 8.89 2.32 14.60
C GLN A 111 10.35 2.59 14.23
N LYS A 112 10.89 1.90 13.21
CA LYS A 112 12.24 2.12 12.72
C LYS A 112 12.46 3.56 12.23
N ALA A 113 11.47 4.15 11.58
CA ALA A 113 11.52 5.52 11.07
C ALA A 113 11.11 6.58 12.09
N GLY A 114 10.69 6.20 13.30
CA GLY A 114 10.21 7.13 14.32
C GLY A 114 8.88 7.80 13.97
N ILE A 115 8.02 7.13 13.19
CA ILE A 115 6.73 7.64 12.72
C ILE A 115 5.62 7.12 13.61
N GLU A 116 4.76 8.03 14.08
CA GLU A 116 3.61 7.71 14.94
C GLU A 116 2.26 7.87 14.24
N ASN A 117 2.22 8.51 13.08
CA ASN A 117 1.00 8.78 12.34
C ASN A 117 0.85 7.80 11.17
N ILE A 118 -0.26 7.10 11.10
CA ILE A 118 -0.61 6.20 10.00
C ILE A 118 -1.92 6.61 9.35
N ALA A 119 -1.94 6.70 8.03
CA ALA A 119 -3.15 6.87 7.25
C ALA A 119 -3.68 5.48 6.84
N SER A 120 -4.74 5.02 7.49
CA SER A 120 -5.33 3.70 7.23
C SER A 120 -6.80 3.65 7.62
N ASN A 121 -7.58 2.85 6.90
CA ASN A 121 -8.94 2.51 7.31
C ASN A 121 -9.01 1.23 8.18
N ASP A 122 -7.89 0.56 8.36
CA ASP A 122 -7.81 -0.65 9.17
C ASP A 122 -7.84 -0.33 10.67
N SER A 123 -8.72 -1.02 11.39
CA SER A 123 -8.86 -0.88 12.84
C SER A 123 -7.78 -1.61 13.63
N ASP A 124 -7.04 -2.51 13.02
CA ASP A 124 -6.04 -3.32 13.70
C ASP A 124 -4.89 -2.48 14.24
N TYR A 125 -4.56 -1.39 13.57
CA TYR A 125 -3.56 -0.42 14.04
C TYR A 125 -3.95 0.33 15.34
N LEU A 126 -5.21 0.33 15.72
CA LEU A 126 -5.66 0.89 17.01
C LEU A 126 -5.14 0.09 18.22
N ARG A 127 -4.66 -1.13 18.02
CA ARG A 127 -4.04 -1.93 19.07
C ARG A 127 -2.66 -1.39 19.46
N VAL A 128 -2.00 -0.68 18.56
CA VAL A 128 -0.69 -0.04 18.81
C VAL A 128 -0.92 1.32 19.44
N LYS A 129 -0.87 1.40 20.76
CA LYS A 129 -1.28 2.58 21.53
C LYS A 129 -0.47 3.85 21.26
N SER A 130 0.77 3.71 20.80
CA SER A 130 1.63 4.84 20.42
C SER A 130 1.27 5.46 19.08
N PHE A 131 0.42 4.80 18.27
CA PHE A 131 0.05 5.27 16.93
C PHE A 131 -1.21 6.14 16.95
N ARG A 132 -1.22 7.13 16.05
CA ARG A 132 -2.40 7.93 15.68
C ARG A 132 -2.88 7.47 14.31
N VAL A 133 -4.07 6.90 14.27
CA VAL A 133 -4.66 6.39 13.03
C VAL A 133 -5.56 7.47 12.41
N TRP A 134 -5.17 7.93 11.23
CA TRP A 134 -5.94 8.89 10.43
C TRP A 134 -6.76 8.12 9.40
N ARG A 135 -8.07 8.26 9.48
CA ARG A 135 -9.00 7.56 8.61
C ARG A 135 -9.55 8.49 7.53
N PRO A 136 -9.79 7.96 6.31
CA PRO A 136 -10.46 8.74 5.29
C PRO A 136 -11.89 9.08 5.73
N MET A 137 -12.32 10.30 5.42
CA MET A 137 -13.71 10.73 5.63
C MET A 137 -14.60 10.24 4.48
N HIS A 138 -15.87 9.96 4.79
CA HIS A 138 -16.90 9.58 3.81
C HIS A 138 -17.38 10.76 2.98
#